data_9eaf098168a309011bdd349f9a292404
#
_entry.id   9eaf098168a309011bdd349f9a292404
#
_cell.length_a   1.000
_cell.length_b   1.000
_cell.length_c   1.000
_cell.angle_alpha   90.00
_cell.angle_beta   90.00
_cell.angle_gamma   90.00
#
_symmetry.space_group_name_H-M   'P 1'
#
loop_
_entity.id
_entity.type
_entity.pdbx_description
1 polymer ?
#
loop_
_entity_poly.entity_id
_entity_poly.type
_entity_poly.pdbx_seq_one_letter_code
_entity_poly.pdbx_strand_id
1 'polypeptide(L)'
;FKPLVGEEMDIYREAKELVIQLRCYRSLKDSGRINKAIGSLGGGNHFIELDKDDAGDVYLVIHTGSRNLGKQVADIYQAKAVKHLTDGDDEFEETIKRTIEEYKAAGRRNELQGVIKKMRKEHEEAEPALPAALCYVEGQAREDYLHDMRLCQQWAVLNRKLISLLLLR
;
A
#
# COMPACT_ATOMS: atom_id res chain seq x y z
N PHE A 1 -30.40 3.51 -9.26
CA PHE A 1 -29.46 2.40 -9.50
C PHE A 1 -30.21 1.09 -9.44
N LYS A 2 -30.04 0.21 -10.46
CA LYS A 2 -30.55 -1.14 -10.39
C LYS A 2 -29.67 -1.96 -9.43
N PRO A 3 -30.23 -2.84 -8.58
CA PRO A 3 -29.45 -3.69 -7.71
C PRO A 3 -28.60 -4.67 -8.52
N LEU A 4 -27.44 -5.06 -7.97
CA LEU A 4 -26.61 -6.13 -8.55
C LEU A 4 -27.35 -7.46 -8.43
N VAL A 5 -27.29 -8.29 -9.46
CA VAL A 5 -27.95 -9.59 -9.51
C VAL A 5 -27.05 -10.67 -10.11
N GLY A 6 -27.27 -11.93 -9.76
CA GLY A 6 -26.53 -13.07 -10.32
C GLY A 6 -25.02 -12.88 -10.26
N GLU A 7 -24.35 -13.04 -11.40
CA GLU A 7 -22.89 -12.93 -11.53
C GLU A 7 -22.34 -11.59 -11.05
N GLU A 8 -23.06 -10.49 -11.21
CA GLU A 8 -22.64 -9.17 -10.70
C GLU A 8 -22.45 -9.19 -9.15
N MET A 9 -23.39 -9.85 -8.46
CA MET A 9 -23.33 -9.98 -7.00
C MET A 9 -22.20 -10.92 -6.56
N ASP A 10 -21.93 -11.98 -7.31
CA ASP A 10 -20.86 -12.91 -7.01
C ASP A 10 -19.48 -12.23 -7.16
N ILE A 11 -19.28 -11.45 -8.22
CA ILE A 11 -18.08 -10.62 -8.40
C ILE A 11 -17.92 -9.63 -7.24
N TYR A 12 -18.99 -8.98 -6.80
CA TYR A 12 -18.94 -8.05 -5.67
C TYR A 12 -18.51 -8.74 -4.37
N ARG A 13 -19.02 -9.96 -4.10
CA ARG A 13 -18.65 -10.74 -2.93
C ARG A 13 -17.19 -11.17 -2.99
N GLU A 14 -16.75 -11.72 -4.13
CA GLU A 14 -15.37 -12.13 -4.35
C GLU A 14 -14.40 -10.94 -4.16
N ALA A 15 -14.72 -9.78 -4.72
CA ALA A 15 -13.90 -8.58 -4.54
C ALA A 15 -13.77 -8.16 -3.07
N LYS A 16 -14.83 -8.30 -2.27
CA LYS A 16 -14.77 -8.05 -0.82
C LYS A 16 -13.89 -9.06 -0.09
N GLU A 17 -13.94 -10.32 -0.47
CA GLU A 17 -13.13 -11.38 0.12
C GLU A 17 -11.65 -11.15 -0.14
N LEU A 18 -11.27 -10.72 -1.36
CA LEU A 18 -9.88 -10.35 -1.67
C LEU A 18 -9.36 -9.24 -0.75
N VAL A 19 -10.18 -8.23 -0.44
CA VAL A 19 -9.80 -7.14 0.45
C VAL A 19 -9.51 -7.65 1.88
N ILE A 20 -10.32 -8.57 2.38
CA ILE A 20 -10.16 -9.14 3.73
C ILE A 20 -8.89 -10.02 3.83
N GLN A 21 -8.47 -10.65 2.73
CA GLN A 21 -7.28 -11.51 2.67
C GLN A 21 -5.96 -10.72 2.64
N LEU A 22 -5.99 -9.40 2.45
CA LEU A 22 -4.77 -8.58 2.46
C LEU A 22 -4.05 -8.69 3.80
N ARG A 23 -2.75 -8.89 3.77
CA ARG A 23 -1.89 -8.87 4.97
C ARG A 23 -1.94 -7.53 5.69
N CYS A 24 -2.04 -6.44 4.91
CA CYS A 24 -2.17 -5.09 5.43
C CYS A 24 -3.62 -4.66 5.70
N TYR A 25 -4.62 -5.56 5.65
CA TYR A 25 -6.05 -5.22 5.78
C TYR A 25 -6.36 -4.29 6.95
N ARG A 26 -5.77 -4.53 8.14
CA ARG A 26 -5.99 -3.71 9.34
C ARG A 26 -5.45 -2.29 9.24
N SER A 27 -4.55 -2.03 8.29
CA SER A 27 -3.93 -0.73 8.04
C SER A 27 -4.67 0.08 6.97
N LEU A 28 -5.67 -0.54 6.29
CA LEU A 28 -6.46 0.15 5.28
C LEU A 28 -7.36 1.20 5.92
N LYS A 29 -7.48 2.34 5.24
CA LYS A 29 -8.41 3.41 5.59
C LYS A 29 -9.70 3.22 4.81
N ASP A 30 -10.83 3.30 5.51
CA ASP A 30 -12.17 3.27 4.92
C ASP A 30 -12.41 2.08 3.96
N SER A 31 -12.36 0.85 4.51
CA SER A 31 -12.69 -0.37 3.76
C SER A 31 -14.10 -0.35 3.16
N GLY A 32 -15.02 0.37 3.78
CA GLY A 32 -16.37 0.58 3.25
C GLY A 32 -16.38 1.32 1.92
N ARG A 33 -15.54 2.35 1.76
CA ARG A 33 -15.36 3.07 0.50
C ARG A 33 -14.69 2.21 -0.57
N ILE A 34 -13.70 1.39 -0.18
CA ILE A 34 -13.06 0.43 -1.09
C ILE A 34 -14.10 -0.53 -1.66
N ASN A 35 -14.94 -1.11 -0.80
CA ASN A 35 -15.98 -2.05 -1.21
C ASN A 35 -17.04 -1.40 -2.13
N LYS A 36 -17.32 -0.11 -1.98
CA LYS A 36 -18.23 0.63 -2.85
C LYS A 36 -17.60 1.05 -4.18
N ALA A 37 -16.29 0.95 -4.31
CA ALA A 37 -15.58 1.35 -5.53
C ALA A 37 -15.58 0.29 -6.62
N ILE A 38 -15.94 -0.97 -6.31
CA ILE A 38 -16.06 -2.04 -7.31
C ILE A 38 -17.16 -1.70 -8.32
N GLY A 39 -16.91 -1.96 -9.59
CA GLY A 39 -17.82 -1.57 -10.68
C GLY A 39 -17.75 -0.07 -11.04
N SER A 40 -16.70 0.65 -10.58
CA SER A 40 -16.53 2.06 -10.90
C SER A 40 -15.28 2.31 -11.75
N LEU A 41 -15.39 3.23 -12.72
CA LEU A 41 -14.30 3.58 -13.63
C LEU A 41 -13.20 4.38 -12.91
N GLY A 42 -13.57 5.47 -12.27
CA GLY A 42 -12.65 6.44 -11.67
C GLY A 42 -12.31 7.60 -12.58
N GLY A 43 -11.32 8.38 -12.13
CA GLY A 43 -10.84 9.55 -12.87
C GLY A 43 -9.38 9.38 -13.31
N GLY A 44 -8.83 10.46 -13.87
CA GLY A 44 -7.47 10.49 -14.40
C GLY A 44 -7.40 9.87 -15.79
N ASN A 45 -6.47 8.95 -16.00
CA ASN A 45 -6.25 8.26 -17.28
C ASN A 45 -7.15 7.02 -17.49
N HIS A 46 -8.18 6.84 -16.68
CA HIS A 46 -9.12 5.74 -16.85
C HIS A 46 -10.18 6.09 -17.91
N PHE A 47 -10.48 5.13 -18.76
CA PHE A 47 -11.45 5.31 -19.84
C PHE A 47 -12.24 4.03 -20.15
N ILE A 48 -13.35 4.20 -20.86
CA ILE A 48 -14.14 3.16 -21.50
C ILE A 48 -14.38 3.64 -22.92
N GLU A 49 -14.06 2.82 -23.91
CA GLU A 49 -14.26 3.14 -25.31
C GLU A 49 -14.70 1.91 -26.10
N LEU A 50 -15.25 2.16 -27.29
CA LEU A 50 -15.57 1.14 -28.26
C LEU A 50 -14.65 1.34 -29.46
N ASP A 51 -13.83 0.35 -29.71
CA ASP A 51 -12.94 0.29 -30.85
C ASP A 51 -13.50 -0.62 -31.93
N LYS A 52 -13.12 -0.37 -33.17
CA LYS A 52 -13.50 -1.18 -34.32
C LYS A 52 -12.24 -1.51 -35.11
N ASP A 53 -12.05 -2.79 -35.42
CA ASP A 53 -10.95 -3.20 -36.29
C ASP A 53 -11.30 -3.11 -37.79
N ASP A 54 -10.32 -3.43 -38.65
CA ASP A 54 -10.47 -3.38 -40.11
C ASP A 54 -11.44 -4.47 -40.62
N ALA A 55 -11.67 -5.53 -39.87
CA ALA A 55 -12.67 -6.57 -40.20
C ALA A 55 -14.11 -6.14 -39.84
N GLY A 56 -14.24 -5.07 -39.06
CA GLY A 56 -15.52 -4.54 -38.62
C GLY A 56 -15.99 -5.03 -37.25
N ASP A 57 -15.16 -5.82 -36.57
CA ASP A 57 -15.44 -6.28 -35.21
C ASP A 57 -15.31 -5.13 -34.20
N VAL A 58 -16.20 -5.14 -33.20
CA VAL A 58 -16.29 -4.08 -32.19
C VAL A 58 -15.80 -4.60 -30.84
N TYR A 59 -14.92 -3.86 -30.22
CA TYR A 59 -14.29 -4.18 -28.94
C TYR A 59 -14.67 -3.15 -27.88
N LEU A 60 -15.14 -3.64 -26.72
CA LEU A 60 -15.28 -2.81 -25.52
C LEU A 60 -13.98 -2.78 -24.75
N VAL A 61 -13.29 -1.64 -24.74
CA VAL A 61 -12.03 -1.44 -24.01
C VAL A 61 -12.31 -0.73 -22.69
N ILE A 62 -11.85 -1.34 -21.58
CA ILE A 62 -12.01 -0.79 -20.23
C ILE A 62 -10.64 -0.66 -19.59
N HIS A 63 -10.16 0.57 -19.45
CA HIS A 63 -8.90 0.89 -18.77
C HIS A 63 -9.18 1.44 -17.37
N THR A 64 -9.05 0.57 -16.37
CA THR A 64 -9.11 0.95 -14.94
C THR A 64 -8.39 -0.09 -14.09
N GLY A 65 -7.96 0.31 -12.89
CA GLY A 65 -7.19 -0.51 -11.97
C GLY A 65 -7.96 -0.87 -10.69
N SER A 66 -7.20 -1.13 -9.63
CA SER A 66 -7.72 -1.48 -8.29
C SER A 66 -8.24 -0.29 -7.51
N ARG A 67 -8.47 0.82 -8.16
CA ARG A 67 -8.96 2.06 -7.56
C ARG A 67 -8.02 2.50 -6.43
N ASN A 68 -8.57 3.10 -5.38
CA ASN A 68 -7.79 3.53 -4.23
C ASN A 68 -7.17 2.37 -3.41
N LEU A 69 -7.61 1.13 -3.62
CA LEU A 69 -7.09 -0.04 -2.90
C LEU A 69 -5.59 -0.23 -3.15
N GLY A 70 -5.17 -0.34 -4.40
CA GLY A 70 -3.76 -0.55 -4.75
C GLY A 70 -2.87 0.61 -4.31
N LYS A 71 -3.39 1.86 -4.37
CA LYS A 71 -2.65 3.01 -3.85
C LYS A 71 -2.43 2.89 -2.34
N GLN A 72 -3.44 2.55 -1.55
CA GLN A 72 -3.29 2.39 -0.11
C GLN A 72 -2.31 1.27 0.23
N VAL A 73 -2.39 0.12 -0.46
CA VAL A 73 -1.44 -0.98 -0.27
C VAL A 73 -0.02 -0.52 -0.56
N ALA A 74 0.23 0.14 -1.68
CA ALA A 74 1.54 0.68 -2.01
C ALA A 74 2.04 1.69 -0.96
N ASP A 75 1.20 2.63 -0.53
CA ASP A 75 1.54 3.64 0.48
C ASP A 75 1.91 2.99 1.83
N ILE A 76 1.19 1.93 2.24
CA ILE A 76 1.46 1.20 3.49
C ILE A 76 2.83 0.52 3.45
N TYR A 77 3.16 -0.19 2.36
CA TYR A 77 4.44 -0.88 2.25
C TYR A 77 5.59 0.10 1.97
N GLN A 78 5.35 1.20 1.28
CA GLN A 78 6.32 2.28 1.15
C GLN A 78 6.66 2.91 2.51
N ALA A 79 5.66 3.15 3.35
CA ALA A 79 5.89 3.65 4.71
C ALA A 79 6.67 2.64 5.57
N LYS A 80 6.42 1.32 5.42
CA LYS A 80 7.21 0.27 6.08
C LYS A 80 8.65 0.26 5.57
N ALA A 81 8.87 0.44 4.26
CA ALA A 81 10.18 0.49 3.65
C ALA A 81 10.99 1.68 4.18
N VAL A 82 10.38 2.87 4.18
CA VAL A 82 11.01 4.08 4.74
C VAL A 82 11.37 3.84 6.20
N LYS A 83 10.44 3.34 7.00
CA LYS A 83 10.68 3.04 8.41
C LYS A 83 11.82 2.03 8.60
N HIS A 84 11.83 0.94 7.83
CA HIS A 84 12.87 -0.10 7.91
C HIS A 84 14.27 0.45 7.62
N LEU A 85 14.39 1.37 6.68
CA LEU A 85 15.67 1.94 6.27
C LEU A 85 16.06 3.21 7.03
N THR A 86 15.14 3.84 7.76
CA THR A 86 15.41 4.99 8.65
C THR A 86 15.49 4.59 10.12
N ASP A 87 14.73 3.57 10.55
CA ASP A 87 14.84 2.96 11.89
C ASP A 87 15.85 1.79 11.87
N GLY A 88 16.55 1.60 10.75
CA GLY A 88 17.52 0.52 10.47
C GLY A 88 18.69 0.42 11.41
N ASP A 89 18.52 0.94 12.61
CA ASP A 89 19.43 0.95 13.68
C ASP A 89 18.86 0.42 14.97
N ASP A 90 18.42 -0.83 14.94
CA ASP A 90 18.28 -1.59 16.18
C ASP A 90 19.62 -1.50 16.96
N GLU A 91 20.76 -1.53 16.28
CA GLU A 91 22.09 -1.37 16.86
C GLU A 91 22.34 0.05 17.38
N PHE A 92 21.90 1.09 16.66
CA PHE A 92 22.01 2.48 17.13
C PHE A 92 21.06 2.75 18.30
N GLU A 93 19.82 2.31 18.25
CA GLU A 93 18.88 2.45 19.37
C GLU A 93 19.32 1.63 20.60
N GLU A 94 19.93 0.46 20.44
CA GLU A 94 20.55 -0.27 21.54
C GLU A 94 21.76 0.49 22.11
N THR A 95 22.54 1.12 21.26
CA THR A 95 23.66 1.98 21.70
C THR A 95 23.15 3.19 22.48
N ILE A 96 22.06 3.81 22.04
CA ILE A 96 21.39 4.88 22.80
C ILE A 96 20.91 4.37 24.15
N LYS A 97 20.24 3.22 24.21
CA LYS A 97 19.76 2.62 25.48
C LYS A 97 20.92 2.37 26.44
N ARG A 98 22.00 1.76 25.95
CA ARG A 98 23.21 1.51 26.77
C ARG A 98 23.80 2.82 27.29
N THR A 99 23.94 3.84 26.45
CA THR A 99 24.45 5.16 26.84
C THR A 99 23.55 5.79 27.92
N ILE A 100 22.22 5.66 27.80
CA ILE A 100 21.27 6.15 28.81
C ILE A 100 21.51 5.48 30.17
N GLU A 101 21.71 4.17 30.18
CA GLU A 101 21.96 3.39 31.42
C GLU A 101 23.30 3.76 32.05
N GLU A 102 24.34 3.90 31.25
CA GLU A 102 25.68 4.30 31.73
C GLU A 102 25.66 5.71 32.35
N TYR A 103 25.05 6.68 31.71
CA TYR A 103 24.91 8.05 32.22
C TYR A 103 24.05 8.16 33.47
N LYS A 104 22.99 7.33 33.56
CA LYS A 104 22.17 7.21 34.77
C LYS A 104 22.95 6.61 35.94
N ALA A 105 23.70 5.55 35.69
CA ALA A 105 24.54 4.90 36.69
C ALA A 105 25.66 5.82 37.22
N ALA A 106 26.21 6.65 36.30
CA ALA A 106 27.25 7.64 36.65
C ALA A 106 26.69 8.92 37.30
N GLY A 107 25.36 9.05 37.49
CA GLY A 107 24.74 10.24 38.08
C GLY A 107 24.70 11.46 37.17
N ARG A 108 25.03 11.33 35.87
CA ARG A 108 25.17 12.42 34.88
C ARG A 108 23.91 12.65 34.05
N ARG A 109 22.71 12.57 34.66
CA ARG A 109 21.45 12.69 33.98
C ARG A 109 21.23 14.04 33.26
N ASN A 110 21.79 15.11 33.78
CA ASN A 110 21.72 16.46 33.21
C ASN A 110 22.41 16.60 31.85
N GLU A 111 23.41 15.77 31.56
CA GLU A 111 24.14 15.78 30.28
C GLU A 111 23.51 14.90 29.20
N LEU A 112 22.60 14.00 29.61
CA LEU A 112 22.04 12.92 28.77
C LEU A 112 21.35 13.45 27.51
N GLN A 113 20.54 14.52 27.64
CA GLN A 113 19.83 15.08 26.48
C GLN A 113 20.79 15.64 25.42
N GLY A 114 21.89 16.30 25.87
CA GLY A 114 22.91 16.81 24.96
C GLY A 114 23.65 15.71 24.22
N VAL A 115 23.98 14.65 24.93
CA VAL A 115 24.69 13.48 24.35
C VAL A 115 23.81 12.76 23.33
N ILE A 116 22.56 12.45 23.67
CA ILE A 116 21.62 11.78 22.75
C ILE A 116 21.39 12.63 21.51
N LYS A 117 21.19 13.95 21.67
CA LYS A 117 21.01 14.86 20.54
C LYS A 117 22.21 14.89 19.62
N LYS A 118 23.42 14.86 20.20
CA LYS A 118 24.68 14.80 19.43
C LYS A 118 24.82 13.48 18.69
N MET A 119 24.57 12.36 19.36
CA MET A 119 24.62 11.01 18.74
C MET A 119 23.65 10.89 17.55
N ARG A 120 22.41 11.35 17.71
CA ARG A 120 21.41 11.33 16.62
C ARG A 120 21.83 12.20 15.45
N LYS A 121 22.37 13.38 15.71
CA LYS A 121 22.88 14.29 14.67
C LYS A 121 24.06 13.68 13.90
N GLU A 122 25.03 13.13 14.61
CA GLU A 122 26.20 12.47 13.99
C GLU A 122 25.80 11.26 13.16
N HIS A 123 24.78 10.54 13.60
CA HIS A 123 24.23 9.40 12.89
C HIS A 123 23.48 9.83 11.60
N GLU A 124 22.61 10.84 11.67
CA GLU A 124 21.96 11.43 10.49
C GLU A 124 22.97 11.99 9.45
N GLU A 125 24.13 12.52 9.92
CA GLU A 125 25.17 13.05 9.03
C GLU A 125 26.07 11.95 8.43
N ALA A 126 26.19 10.79 9.08
CA ALA A 126 27.06 9.68 8.63
C ALA A 126 26.41 8.79 7.57
N GLU A 127 25.09 8.61 7.63
CA GLU A 127 24.34 7.84 6.66
C GLU A 127 23.26 8.72 6.00
N PRO A 128 23.51 9.22 4.78
CA PRO A 128 22.47 9.92 4.05
C PRO A 128 21.30 8.96 3.81
N ALA A 129 20.17 9.25 4.44
CA ALA A 129 18.94 8.48 4.28
C ALA A 129 18.60 8.34 2.79
N LEU A 130 18.33 7.12 2.34
CA LEU A 130 17.83 6.90 0.99
C LEU A 130 16.57 7.76 0.77
N PRO A 131 16.43 8.42 -0.38
CA PRO A 131 15.20 9.10 -0.71
C PRO A 131 14.02 8.14 -0.52
N ALA A 132 12.94 8.60 0.10
CA ALA A 132 11.77 7.76 0.40
C ALA A 132 11.27 6.95 -0.81
N ALA A 133 11.40 7.52 -2.03
CA ALA A 133 11.03 6.84 -3.27
C ALA A 133 11.94 5.65 -3.65
N LEU A 134 13.12 5.55 -3.08
CA LEU A 134 14.08 4.47 -3.32
C LEU A 134 14.11 3.44 -2.18
N CYS A 135 13.37 3.69 -1.10
CA CYS A 135 13.25 2.74 0.00
C CYS A 135 12.52 1.47 -0.46
N TYR A 136 12.94 0.34 0.05
CA TYR A 136 12.43 -0.98 -0.31
C TYR A 136 12.15 -1.85 0.92
N VAL A 137 11.35 -2.89 0.73
CA VAL A 137 11.07 -3.90 1.76
C VAL A 137 11.77 -5.21 1.42
N GLU A 138 12.22 -5.93 2.43
CA GLU A 138 12.88 -7.24 2.32
C GLU A 138 12.16 -8.30 3.18
N GLY A 139 12.64 -9.54 3.09
CA GLY A 139 12.17 -10.65 3.90
C GLY A 139 10.64 -10.81 3.89
N GLN A 140 10.04 -10.97 5.06
CA GLN A 140 8.60 -11.18 5.19
C GLN A 140 7.78 -10.00 4.69
N ALA A 141 8.23 -8.76 4.88
CA ALA A 141 7.53 -7.57 4.41
C ALA A 141 7.45 -7.50 2.88
N ARG A 142 8.49 -7.97 2.18
CA ARG A 142 8.49 -8.13 0.71
C ARG A 142 7.47 -9.20 0.28
N GLU A 143 7.46 -10.36 0.92
CA GLU A 143 6.52 -11.43 0.59
C GLU A 143 5.06 -11.00 0.85
N ASP A 144 4.81 -10.29 1.94
CA ASP A 144 3.49 -9.72 2.26
C ASP A 144 3.06 -8.70 1.19
N TYR A 145 3.97 -7.81 0.76
CA TYR A 145 3.69 -6.85 -0.30
C TYR A 145 3.34 -7.52 -1.62
N LEU A 146 4.12 -8.53 -2.05
CA LEU A 146 3.87 -9.25 -3.29
C LEU A 146 2.55 -10.03 -3.25
N HIS A 147 2.19 -10.58 -2.10
CA HIS A 147 0.89 -11.20 -1.87
C HIS A 147 -0.24 -10.18 -2.06
N ASP A 148 -0.17 -9.05 -1.37
CA ASP A 148 -1.19 -8.02 -1.39
C ASP A 148 -1.31 -7.35 -2.77
N MET A 149 -0.19 -7.14 -3.45
CA MET A 149 -0.16 -6.64 -4.83
C MET A 149 -0.94 -7.57 -5.78
N ARG A 150 -0.76 -8.90 -5.67
CA ARG A 150 -1.49 -9.87 -6.49
C ARG A 150 -3.00 -9.81 -6.23
N LEU A 151 -3.42 -9.67 -4.97
CA LEU A 151 -4.83 -9.51 -4.62
C LEU A 151 -5.41 -8.21 -5.20
N CYS A 152 -4.64 -7.10 -5.18
CA CYS A 152 -5.03 -5.86 -5.83
C CYS A 152 -5.19 -6.01 -7.35
N GLN A 153 -4.34 -6.80 -8.00
CA GLN A 153 -4.45 -7.09 -9.43
C GLN A 153 -5.72 -7.92 -9.74
N GLN A 154 -6.00 -8.94 -8.95
CA GLN A 154 -7.23 -9.73 -9.07
C GLN A 154 -8.47 -8.87 -8.86
N TRP A 155 -8.47 -8.01 -7.83
CA TRP A 155 -9.55 -7.06 -7.61
C TRP A 155 -9.76 -6.13 -8.80
N ALA A 156 -8.68 -5.67 -9.45
CA ALA A 156 -8.77 -4.84 -10.66
C ALA A 156 -9.39 -5.59 -11.85
N VAL A 157 -9.13 -6.89 -11.99
CA VAL A 157 -9.79 -7.75 -12.99
C VAL A 157 -11.28 -7.83 -12.72
N LEU A 158 -11.67 -8.10 -11.46
CA LEU A 158 -13.08 -8.14 -11.05
C LEU A 158 -13.79 -6.79 -11.28
N ASN A 159 -13.09 -5.69 -11.01
CA ASN A 159 -13.63 -4.36 -11.26
C ASN A 159 -13.98 -4.15 -12.74
N ARG A 160 -13.06 -4.47 -13.66
CA ARG A 160 -13.32 -4.39 -15.10
C ARG A 160 -14.43 -5.33 -15.56
N LYS A 161 -14.43 -6.56 -15.04
CA LYS A 161 -15.48 -7.55 -15.35
C LYS A 161 -16.86 -7.04 -14.91
N LEU A 162 -16.96 -6.48 -13.71
CA LEU A 162 -18.23 -5.92 -13.24
C LEU A 162 -18.67 -4.72 -14.08
N ILE A 163 -17.74 -3.83 -14.46
CA ILE A 163 -18.05 -2.70 -15.36
C ILE A 163 -18.60 -3.21 -16.69
N SER A 164 -17.96 -4.23 -17.31
CA SER A 164 -18.44 -4.77 -18.59
C SER A 164 -19.85 -5.35 -18.48
N LEU A 165 -20.17 -6.12 -17.43
CA LEU A 165 -21.51 -6.65 -17.19
C LEU A 165 -22.56 -5.53 -17.02
N LEU A 166 -22.21 -4.48 -16.27
CA LEU A 166 -23.11 -3.34 -16.05
C LEU A 166 -23.37 -2.53 -17.32
N LEU A 167 -22.44 -2.49 -18.27
CA LEU A 167 -22.58 -1.79 -19.55
C LEU A 167 -23.37 -2.62 -20.57
N LEU A 168 -23.27 -3.94 -20.54
CA LEU A 168 -23.94 -4.85 -21.47
C LEU A 168 -25.34 -5.25 -21.01
N ARG A 169 -25.81 -4.78 -19.88
CA ARG A 169 -27.13 -5.02 -19.28
C ARG A 169 -28.22 -4.10 -19.86
#